data_4eace574ac029abb7941bc5e6fb0f517
#
_entry.id   4eace574ac029abb7941bc5e6fb0f517
#
_cell.length_a   1.000
_cell.length_b   1.000
_cell.length_c   1.000
_cell.angle_alpha   90.00
_cell.angle_beta   90.00
_cell.angle_gamma   90.00
#
_symmetry.space_group_name_H-M   'P 1'
#
loop_
_entity.id
_entity.type
_entity.pdbx_description
1 polymer ?
#
loop_
_entity_poly.entity_id
_entity_poly.type
_entity_poly.pdbx_seq_one_letter_code
_entity_poly.pdbx_strand_id
1 'polypeptide(L)'
;LLAKAGANISIGDFKLGDAEKAATEIRKLGVKAIAVSCNILKDEDLVNLVDTTVKQLGGIHILINNAGGGGGGRENPFKISVEDFKRDFDLNVFSAWRLCQLCVPHMKKDGYGSIVITTSMASINKSPNMSGYASSKAAVNHMAANLAHDFGPEVRINAVGPGATRTAALETVLTPEIEAKMLAHTPIKRLGSPDDIAGAMFYFASPISEWVSGQTIFVNGGGEQTLE
;
A
#
# COMPACT_ATOMS: atom_id res chain seq x y z
N LEU A 1 -1.24 -13.28 -6.13
CA LEU A 1 -2.42 -13.87 -5.50
C LEU A 1 -3.69 -13.53 -6.28
N LEU A 2 -4.02 -12.25 -6.48
CA LEU A 2 -5.23 -11.81 -7.20
C LEU A 2 -5.31 -12.40 -8.63
N ALA A 3 -4.20 -12.38 -9.37
CA ALA A 3 -4.13 -12.99 -10.70
C ALA A 3 -4.37 -14.51 -10.69
N LYS A 4 -3.83 -15.21 -9.67
CA LYS A 4 -4.10 -16.64 -9.47
C LYS A 4 -5.57 -16.93 -9.15
N ALA A 5 -6.27 -15.95 -8.59
CA ALA A 5 -7.72 -16.00 -8.35
C ALA A 5 -8.56 -15.53 -9.56
N GLY A 6 -7.94 -15.25 -10.71
CA GLY A 6 -8.61 -14.91 -11.96
C GLY A 6 -8.79 -13.41 -12.23
N ALA A 7 -8.28 -12.52 -11.38
CA ALA A 7 -8.37 -11.09 -11.61
C ALA A 7 -7.44 -10.63 -12.74
N ASN A 8 -7.92 -9.76 -13.61
CA ASN A 8 -7.07 -9.01 -14.54
C ASN A 8 -6.31 -7.93 -13.75
N ILE A 9 -5.07 -7.63 -14.13
CA ILE A 9 -4.18 -6.79 -13.34
C ILE A 9 -3.71 -5.57 -14.15
N SER A 10 -3.84 -4.39 -13.57
CA SER A 10 -3.18 -3.17 -14.03
C SER A 10 -2.08 -2.79 -13.03
N ILE A 11 -0.88 -2.55 -13.51
CA ILE A 11 0.28 -2.20 -12.68
C ILE A 11 0.72 -0.79 -13.03
N GLY A 12 0.53 0.14 -12.09
CA GLY A 12 1.13 1.47 -12.15
C GLY A 12 2.46 1.47 -11.40
N ASP A 13 3.54 1.83 -12.06
CA ASP A 13 4.85 1.98 -11.44
C ASP A 13 5.62 3.13 -12.08
N PHE A 14 6.45 3.81 -11.29
CA PHE A 14 7.35 4.85 -11.79
C PHE A 14 8.36 4.30 -12.82
N LYS A 15 8.76 3.03 -12.64
CA LYS A 15 9.65 2.30 -13.54
C LYS A 15 8.84 1.37 -14.44
N LEU A 16 8.41 1.86 -15.59
CA LEU A 16 7.61 1.09 -16.54
C LEU A 16 8.24 -0.29 -16.87
N GLY A 17 9.56 -0.38 -16.97
CA GLY A 17 10.23 -1.65 -17.26
C GLY A 17 10.04 -2.72 -16.19
N ASP A 18 9.95 -2.34 -14.90
CA ASP A 18 9.69 -3.28 -13.81
C ASP A 18 8.22 -3.69 -13.78
N ALA A 19 7.30 -2.74 -14.04
CA ALA A 19 5.87 -3.04 -14.21
C ALA A 19 5.63 -4.01 -15.38
N GLU A 20 6.29 -3.83 -16.52
CA GLU A 20 6.13 -4.70 -17.68
C GLU A 20 6.68 -6.12 -17.45
N LYS A 21 7.82 -6.26 -16.75
CA LYS A 21 8.30 -7.58 -16.32
C LYS A 21 7.27 -8.30 -15.46
N ALA A 22 6.71 -7.60 -14.46
CA ALA A 22 5.66 -8.16 -13.60
C ALA A 22 4.40 -8.51 -14.38
N ALA A 23 3.93 -7.64 -15.27
CA ALA A 23 2.78 -7.91 -16.13
C ALA A 23 3.01 -9.13 -17.03
N THR A 24 4.22 -9.30 -17.57
CA THR A 24 4.59 -10.45 -18.38
C THR A 24 4.48 -11.77 -17.61
N GLU A 25 4.98 -11.79 -16.36
CA GLU A 25 4.85 -13.00 -15.51
C GLU A 25 3.38 -13.27 -15.13
N ILE A 26 2.61 -12.23 -14.89
CA ILE A 26 1.19 -12.36 -14.56
C ILE A 26 0.39 -12.91 -15.76
N ARG A 27 0.68 -12.50 -16.99
CA ARG A 27 0.01 -13.02 -18.19
C ARG A 27 0.16 -14.54 -18.35
N LYS A 28 1.26 -15.13 -17.84
CA LYS A 28 1.46 -16.60 -17.84
C LYS A 28 0.42 -17.35 -16.99
N LEU A 29 -0.28 -16.65 -16.10
CA LEU A 29 -1.38 -17.21 -15.31
C LEU A 29 -2.73 -17.26 -16.04
N GLY A 30 -2.80 -16.82 -17.30
CA GLY A 30 -3.99 -16.88 -18.14
C GLY A 30 -4.93 -15.68 -17.97
N VAL A 31 -4.54 -14.64 -17.26
CA VAL A 31 -5.30 -13.39 -17.09
C VAL A 31 -4.71 -12.25 -17.92
N LYS A 32 -5.48 -11.19 -18.14
CA LYS A 32 -4.95 -9.96 -18.74
C LYS A 32 -4.09 -9.22 -17.71
N ALA A 33 -2.95 -8.70 -18.15
CA ALA A 33 -2.15 -7.80 -17.33
C ALA A 33 -1.54 -6.69 -18.19
N ILE A 34 -1.62 -5.47 -17.69
CA ILE A 34 -1.09 -4.26 -18.32
C ILE A 34 -0.15 -3.54 -17.38
N ALA A 35 0.84 -2.83 -17.95
CA ALA A 35 1.75 -1.96 -17.23
C ALA A 35 1.55 -0.52 -17.70
N VAL A 36 1.52 0.40 -16.76
CA VAL A 36 1.34 1.84 -17.02
C VAL A 36 2.42 2.60 -16.25
N SER A 37 3.16 3.48 -16.93
CA SER A 37 4.07 4.39 -16.24
C SER A 37 3.27 5.35 -15.39
N CYS A 38 3.58 5.43 -14.08
CA CYS A 38 2.83 6.26 -13.15
C CYS A 38 3.73 6.80 -12.04
N ASN A 39 3.92 8.11 -12.04
CA ASN A 39 4.45 8.82 -10.89
C ASN A 39 3.27 9.27 -10.01
N ILE A 40 3.11 8.68 -8.85
CA ILE A 40 1.99 8.97 -7.94
C ILE A 40 1.96 10.41 -7.42
N LEU A 41 3.01 11.20 -7.62
CA LEU A 41 3.06 12.63 -7.31
C LEU A 41 2.54 13.52 -8.44
N LYS A 42 2.10 12.93 -9.57
CA LYS A 42 1.56 13.66 -10.71
C LYS A 42 0.11 13.26 -10.96
N ASP A 43 -0.79 14.23 -10.89
CA ASP A 43 -2.23 13.98 -11.08
C ASP A 43 -2.54 13.38 -12.46
N GLU A 44 -1.87 13.91 -13.50
CA GLU A 44 -2.04 13.42 -14.87
C GLU A 44 -1.65 11.93 -15.01
N ASP A 45 -0.65 11.45 -14.28
CA ASP A 45 -0.24 10.05 -14.31
C ASP A 45 -1.26 9.16 -13.61
N LEU A 46 -1.85 9.64 -12.50
CA LEU A 46 -2.91 8.92 -11.78
C LEU A 46 -4.17 8.80 -12.63
N VAL A 47 -4.58 9.89 -13.28
CA VAL A 47 -5.71 9.89 -14.23
C VAL A 47 -5.45 8.92 -15.38
N ASN A 48 -4.26 9.01 -16.00
CA ASN A 48 -3.89 8.12 -17.11
C ASN A 48 -3.88 6.64 -16.68
N LEU A 49 -3.42 6.32 -15.48
CA LEU A 49 -3.45 4.94 -14.96
C LEU A 49 -4.88 4.40 -14.88
N VAL A 50 -5.80 5.19 -14.31
CA VAL A 50 -7.21 4.82 -14.16
C VAL A 50 -7.90 4.68 -15.51
N ASP A 51 -7.77 5.68 -16.38
CA ASP A 51 -8.39 5.69 -17.72
C ASP A 51 -7.89 4.52 -18.58
N THR A 52 -6.57 4.26 -18.57
CA THR A 52 -5.96 3.15 -19.29
C THR A 52 -6.48 1.81 -18.76
N THR A 53 -6.61 1.68 -17.44
CA THR A 53 -7.14 0.47 -16.80
C THR A 53 -8.59 0.22 -17.23
N VAL A 54 -9.44 1.20 -17.12
CA VAL A 54 -10.86 1.11 -17.53
C VAL A 54 -10.97 0.77 -19.03
N LYS A 55 -10.21 1.46 -19.87
CA LYS A 55 -10.22 1.24 -21.34
C LYS A 55 -9.77 -0.16 -21.74
N GLN A 56 -8.73 -0.70 -21.11
CA GLN A 56 -8.13 -1.97 -21.53
C GLN A 56 -8.69 -3.19 -20.81
N LEU A 57 -9.10 -3.03 -19.54
CA LEU A 57 -9.60 -4.14 -18.71
C LEU A 57 -11.12 -4.10 -18.50
N GLY A 58 -11.79 -3.00 -18.86
CA GLY A 58 -13.25 -2.88 -18.85
C GLY A 58 -13.84 -2.27 -17.56
N GLY A 59 -13.08 -2.15 -16.47
CA GLY A 59 -13.56 -1.60 -15.21
C GLY A 59 -12.51 -1.69 -14.12
N ILE A 60 -12.86 -1.24 -12.91
CA ILE A 60 -12.02 -1.31 -11.71
C ILE A 60 -12.89 -1.79 -10.54
N HIS A 61 -12.52 -2.93 -9.95
CA HIS A 61 -13.23 -3.52 -8.80
C HIS A 61 -12.35 -3.59 -7.55
N ILE A 62 -11.02 -3.60 -7.72
CA ILE A 62 -10.05 -3.69 -6.64
C ILE A 62 -8.97 -2.63 -6.87
N LEU A 63 -8.67 -1.84 -5.84
CA LEU A 63 -7.52 -0.94 -5.80
C LEU A 63 -6.58 -1.38 -4.68
N ILE A 64 -5.38 -1.81 -5.03
CA ILE A 64 -4.28 -2.01 -4.07
C ILE A 64 -3.38 -0.78 -4.12
N ASN A 65 -3.56 0.11 -3.17
CA ASN A 65 -2.82 1.36 -3.06
C ASN A 65 -1.56 1.13 -2.22
N ASN A 66 -0.54 0.56 -2.86
CA ASN A 66 0.69 0.13 -2.20
C ASN A 66 1.86 1.11 -2.37
N ALA A 67 1.86 1.90 -3.45
CA ALA A 67 2.92 2.86 -3.69
C ALA A 67 2.99 3.90 -2.56
N GLY A 68 4.19 4.20 -2.12
CA GLY A 68 4.45 5.12 -1.03
C GLY A 68 5.88 4.98 -0.53
N GLY A 69 6.22 5.75 0.48
CA GLY A 69 7.57 5.73 1.06
C GLY A 69 7.77 6.89 2.02
N GLY A 70 9.01 7.11 2.41
CA GLY A 70 9.40 8.23 3.27
C GLY A 70 10.79 8.08 3.85
N GLY A 71 11.24 9.08 4.57
CA GLY A 71 12.54 9.16 5.21
C GLY A 71 12.74 8.29 6.46
N GLY A 72 11.84 7.34 6.72
CA GLY A 72 11.73 6.57 7.96
C GLY A 72 13.06 6.26 8.66
N GLY A 73 13.22 6.73 9.91
CA GLY A 73 14.44 6.59 10.70
C GLY A 73 15.55 7.62 10.38
N ARG A 74 15.35 8.52 9.43
CA ARG A 74 16.33 9.54 9.01
C ARG A 74 15.84 10.97 9.20
N GLU A 75 14.65 11.15 9.75
CA GLU A 75 13.99 12.44 9.91
C GLU A 75 14.42 13.12 11.22
N ASN A 76 15.63 13.68 11.25
CA ASN A 76 16.05 14.45 12.42
C ASN A 76 15.07 15.63 12.63
N PRO A 77 14.33 15.69 13.76
CA PRO A 77 13.26 16.67 13.97
C PRO A 77 13.74 18.12 14.03
N PHE A 78 15.05 18.33 14.23
CA PHE A 78 15.66 19.66 14.24
C PHE A 78 16.20 20.09 12.87
N LYS A 79 16.16 19.21 11.86
CA LYS A 79 16.81 19.45 10.54
C LYS A 79 15.91 19.12 9.36
N ILE A 80 14.86 18.29 9.54
CA ILE A 80 13.93 17.97 8.46
C ILE A 80 13.26 19.27 7.95
N SER A 81 13.25 19.45 6.64
CA SER A 81 12.54 20.58 6.04
C SER A 81 11.03 20.37 6.07
N VAL A 82 10.29 21.47 6.01
CA VAL A 82 8.82 21.40 5.87
C VAL A 82 8.43 20.74 4.53
N GLU A 83 9.23 20.95 3.50
CA GLU A 83 9.07 20.36 2.17
C GLU A 83 9.23 18.84 2.21
N ASP A 84 10.25 18.32 2.91
CA ASP A 84 10.43 16.88 3.07
C ASP A 84 9.27 16.26 3.89
N PHE A 85 8.84 16.94 4.94
CA PHE A 85 7.67 16.52 5.73
C PHE A 85 6.40 16.47 4.87
N LYS A 86 6.13 17.50 4.06
CA LYS A 86 5.01 17.53 3.11
C LYS A 86 5.11 16.40 2.10
N ARG A 87 6.31 16.11 1.59
CA ARG A 87 6.54 15.05 0.63
C ARG A 87 6.09 13.68 1.14
N ASP A 88 6.26 13.38 2.44
CA ASP A 88 5.75 12.15 3.03
C ASP A 88 4.22 12.07 2.95
N PHE A 89 3.54 13.20 3.15
CA PHE A 89 2.09 13.28 2.98
C PHE A 89 1.66 13.19 1.51
N ASP A 90 2.36 13.83 0.60
CA ASP A 90 2.10 13.74 -0.84
C ASP A 90 2.20 12.29 -1.31
N LEU A 91 3.26 11.58 -0.89
CA LEU A 91 3.51 10.19 -1.27
C LEU A 91 2.51 9.21 -0.64
N ASN A 92 2.16 9.38 0.63
CA ASN A 92 1.42 8.35 1.37
C ASN A 92 -0.07 8.65 1.52
N VAL A 93 -0.46 9.93 1.58
CA VAL A 93 -1.82 10.34 1.89
C VAL A 93 -2.52 10.89 0.65
N PHE A 94 -1.98 11.95 0.04
CA PHE A 94 -2.69 12.64 -1.04
C PHE A 94 -2.77 11.82 -2.32
N SER A 95 -1.70 11.09 -2.69
CA SER A 95 -1.72 10.16 -3.82
C SER A 95 -2.74 9.04 -3.61
N ALA A 96 -2.78 8.47 -2.40
CA ALA A 96 -3.71 7.41 -2.06
C ALA A 96 -5.17 7.90 -2.08
N TRP A 97 -5.43 9.05 -1.48
CA TRP A 97 -6.76 9.67 -1.51
C TRP A 97 -7.20 9.98 -2.94
N ARG A 98 -6.30 10.53 -3.77
CA ARG A 98 -6.61 10.85 -5.16
C ARG A 98 -6.95 9.62 -6.00
N LEU A 99 -6.21 8.51 -5.83
CA LEU A 99 -6.56 7.24 -6.49
C LEU A 99 -7.92 6.70 -6.03
N CYS A 100 -8.25 6.79 -4.75
CA CYS A 100 -9.60 6.45 -4.28
C CYS A 100 -10.66 7.30 -5.01
N GLN A 101 -10.46 8.62 -5.08
CA GLN A 101 -11.38 9.55 -5.74
C GLN A 101 -11.59 9.20 -7.22
N LEU A 102 -10.55 8.78 -7.92
CA LEU A 102 -10.61 8.39 -9.33
C LEU A 102 -11.26 7.00 -9.53
N CYS A 103 -10.99 6.03 -8.65
CA CYS A 103 -11.46 4.65 -8.84
C CYS A 103 -12.90 4.42 -8.35
N VAL A 104 -13.32 5.08 -7.26
CA VAL A 104 -14.62 4.85 -6.61
C VAL A 104 -15.82 5.03 -7.56
N PRO A 105 -15.88 6.04 -8.45
CA PRO A 105 -16.99 6.17 -9.40
C PRO A 105 -17.16 4.94 -10.30
N HIS A 106 -16.08 4.30 -10.74
CA HIS A 106 -16.11 3.07 -11.54
C HIS A 106 -16.61 1.88 -10.71
N MET A 107 -16.10 1.75 -9.47
CA MET A 107 -16.53 0.69 -8.54
C MET A 107 -18.03 0.79 -8.22
N LYS A 108 -18.52 2.00 -7.90
CA LYS A 108 -19.94 2.24 -7.60
C LYS A 108 -20.84 1.94 -8.80
N LYS A 109 -20.40 2.28 -10.02
CA LYS A 109 -21.12 1.97 -11.26
C LYS A 109 -21.33 0.46 -11.43
N ASP A 110 -20.33 -0.34 -11.07
CA ASP A 110 -20.37 -1.79 -11.19
C ASP A 110 -20.97 -2.47 -9.95
N GLY A 111 -21.37 -1.67 -8.92
CA GLY A 111 -22.03 -2.15 -7.69
C GLY A 111 -21.10 -2.90 -6.73
N TYR A 112 -19.79 -2.87 -6.96
CA TYR A 112 -18.79 -3.54 -6.12
C TYR A 112 -17.43 -2.85 -6.18
N GLY A 113 -16.81 -2.68 -5.00
CA GLY A 113 -15.43 -2.23 -4.91
C GLY A 113 -14.74 -2.66 -3.61
N SER A 114 -13.44 -2.90 -3.73
CA SER A 114 -12.58 -3.09 -2.55
C SER A 114 -11.28 -2.32 -2.71
N ILE A 115 -11.00 -1.47 -1.73
CA ILE A 115 -9.77 -0.67 -1.66
C ILE A 115 -8.94 -1.18 -0.50
N VAL A 116 -7.65 -1.42 -0.74
CA VAL A 116 -6.67 -1.78 0.29
C VAL A 116 -5.50 -0.81 0.20
N ILE A 117 -5.24 -0.09 1.30
CA ILE A 117 -4.14 0.87 1.36
C ILE A 117 -3.02 0.34 2.25
N THR A 118 -1.78 0.48 1.80
CA THR A 118 -0.60 0.14 2.60
C THR A 118 -0.28 1.26 3.58
N THR A 119 -0.47 0.99 4.87
CA THR A 119 0.02 1.81 5.97
C THR A 119 1.38 1.27 6.47
N SER A 120 1.66 1.30 7.77
CA SER A 120 2.88 0.78 8.38
C SER A 120 2.69 0.59 9.88
N MET A 121 3.45 -0.29 10.49
CA MET A 121 3.60 -0.32 11.97
C MET A 121 4.06 1.04 12.53
N ALA A 122 4.81 1.82 11.78
CA ALA A 122 5.20 3.18 12.17
C ALA A 122 3.99 4.10 12.46
N SER A 123 2.80 3.78 11.94
CA SER A 123 1.59 4.54 12.20
C SER A 123 1.10 4.47 13.65
N ILE A 124 1.53 3.47 14.41
CA ILE A 124 1.18 3.26 15.82
C ILE A 124 2.40 3.15 16.74
N ASN A 125 3.56 2.73 16.22
CA ASN A 125 4.81 2.67 16.96
C ASN A 125 5.40 4.08 17.16
N LYS A 126 6.10 4.25 18.28
CA LYS A 126 6.83 5.48 18.60
C LYS A 126 8.32 5.22 18.41
N SER A 127 8.87 5.75 17.34
CA SER A 127 10.29 5.62 17.02
C SER A 127 10.91 6.98 16.75
N PRO A 128 12.16 7.22 17.16
CA PRO A 128 12.85 8.47 16.88
C PRO A 128 13.05 8.65 15.37
N ASN A 129 13.16 9.89 14.94
CA ASN A 129 13.45 10.28 13.55
C ASN A 129 12.48 9.71 12.50
N MET A 130 11.19 9.66 12.84
CA MET A 130 10.12 9.14 11.96
C MET A 130 8.87 10.03 11.93
N SER A 131 8.98 11.29 12.34
CA SER A 131 7.80 12.14 12.55
C SER A 131 6.96 12.37 11.31
N GLY A 132 7.54 12.64 10.15
CA GLY A 132 6.83 12.84 8.89
C GLY A 132 6.21 11.56 8.38
N TYR A 133 7.03 10.53 8.21
CA TYR A 133 6.59 9.22 7.74
C TYR A 133 5.51 8.60 8.65
N ALA A 134 5.78 8.52 9.95
CA ALA A 134 4.85 7.91 10.91
C ALA A 134 3.51 8.66 10.95
N SER A 135 3.55 10.00 10.96
CA SER A 135 2.34 10.83 10.92
C SER A 135 1.55 10.62 9.64
N SER A 136 2.21 10.55 8.49
CA SER A 136 1.54 10.29 7.21
C SER A 136 0.86 8.91 7.20
N LYS A 137 1.51 7.87 7.73
CA LYS A 137 0.93 6.52 7.83
C LYS A 137 -0.20 6.43 8.87
N ALA A 138 -0.14 7.20 9.96
CA ALA A 138 -1.25 7.34 10.90
C ALA A 138 -2.46 8.05 10.26
N ALA A 139 -2.22 9.07 9.45
CA ALA A 139 -3.27 9.74 8.66
C ALA A 139 -3.96 8.76 7.70
N VAL A 140 -3.22 7.84 7.06
CA VAL A 140 -3.79 6.79 6.20
C VAL A 140 -4.75 5.88 6.97
N ASN A 141 -4.42 5.45 8.20
CA ASN A 141 -5.30 4.62 9.02
C ASN A 141 -6.63 5.32 9.27
N HIS A 142 -6.57 6.58 9.69
CA HIS A 142 -7.78 7.35 9.99
C HIS A 142 -8.56 7.70 8.73
N MET A 143 -7.87 8.02 7.63
CA MET A 143 -8.49 8.26 6.33
C MET A 143 -9.27 7.03 5.85
N ALA A 144 -8.71 5.83 5.93
CA ALA A 144 -9.41 4.60 5.54
C ALA A 144 -10.67 4.38 6.38
N ALA A 145 -10.61 4.62 7.71
CA ALA A 145 -11.76 4.51 8.60
C ALA A 145 -12.89 5.48 8.23
N ASN A 146 -12.57 6.74 7.91
CA ASN A 146 -13.56 7.73 7.51
C ASN A 146 -14.15 7.44 6.12
N LEU A 147 -13.29 7.15 5.13
CA LEU A 147 -13.74 6.88 3.76
C LEU A 147 -14.63 5.63 3.66
N ALA A 148 -14.57 4.70 4.64
CA ALA A 148 -15.49 3.57 4.71
C ALA A 148 -16.95 4.02 4.86
N HIS A 149 -17.21 5.14 5.54
CA HIS A 149 -18.54 5.74 5.65
C HIS A 149 -18.97 6.44 4.36
N ASP A 150 -18.04 7.10 3.66
CA ASP A 150 -18.35 7.86 2.45
C ASP A 150 -18.55 6.97 1.22
N PHE A 151 -17.85 5.83 1.17
CA PHE A 151 -17.82 4.95 0.00
C PHE A 151 -18.85 3.83 0.04
N GLY A 152 -19.29 3.43 1.23
CA GLY A 152 -20.34 2.42 1.38
C GLY A 152 -21.69 2.82 0.77
N PRO A 153 -22.59 1.85 0.51
CA PRO A 153 -22.39 0.42 0.77
C PRO A 153 -21.62 -0.35 -0.32
N GLU A 154 -21.44 0.21 -1.51
CA GLU A 154 -20.90 -0.52 -2.66
C GLU A 154 -19.38 -0.76 -2.58
N VAL A 155 -18.64 0.12 -1.89
CA VAL A 155 -17.19 0.08 -1.85
C VAL A 155 -16.69 -0.03 -0.42
N ARG A 156 -15.89 -1.06 -0.15
CA ARG A 156 -15.17 -1.24 1.11
C ARG A 156 -13.75 -0.68 0.99
N ILE A 157 -13.23 -0.16 2.09
CA ILE A 157 -11.86 0.32 2.17
C ILE A 157 -11.23 -0.13 3.48
N ASN A 158 -10.04 -0.72 3.40
CA ASN A 158 -9.29 -1.18 4.57
C ASN A 158 -7.80 -0.85 4.40
N ALA A 159 -7.04 -0.98 5.46
CA ALA A 159 -5.60 -0.75 5.45
C ALA A 159 -4.82 -1.97 5.95
N VAL A 160 -3.65 -2.20 5.38
CA VAL A 160 -2.68 -3.20 5.84
C VAL A 160 -1.43 -2.48 6.30
N GLY A 161 -1.01 -2.71 7.54
CA GLY A 161 0.17 -2.13 8.16
C GLY A 161 1.31 -3.16 8.29
N PRO A 162 2.25 -3.21 7.36
CA PRO A 162 3.41 -4.08 7.47
C PRO A 162 4.30 -3.71 8.65
N GLY A 163 4.86 -4.74 9.29
CA GLY A 163 6.06 -4.62 10.10
C GLY A 163 7.33 -4.69 9.24
N ALA A 164 8.47 -5.00 9.88
CA ALA A 164 9.72 -5.20 9.16
C ALA A 164 9.59 -6.36 8.17
N THR A 165 9.58 -6.03 6.89
CA THR A 165 9.37 -6.96 5.79
C THR A 165 10.62 -6.98 4.92
N ARG A 166 11.13 -8.17 4.63
CA ARG A 166 12.33 -8.40 3.81
C ARG A 166 12.01 -8.04 2.35
N THR A 167 12.31 -6.81 1.99
CA THR A 167 12.15 -6.26 0.65
C THR A 167 13.51 -5.91 0.07
N ALA A 168 13.60 -5.74 -1.25
CA ALA A 168 14.84 -5.29 -1.89
C ALA A 168 15.37 -3.98 -1.27
N ALA A 169 14.49 -3.08 -0.85
CA ALA A 169 14.89 -1.83 -0.20
C ALA A 169 15.49 -2.08 1.20
N LEU A 170 14.91 -2.97 2.01
CA LEU A 170 15.46 -3.31 3.32
C LEU A 170 16.79 -4.07 3.18
N GLU A 171 16.92 -4.96 2.22
CA GLU A 171 18.14 -5.73 1.98
C GLU A 171 19.37 -4.84 1.73
N THR A 172 19.19 -3.62 1.19
CA THR A 172 20.29 -2.70 0.97
C THR A 172 20.94 -2.16 2.25
N VAL A 173 20.25 -2.23 3.38
CA VAL A 173 20.69 -1.69 4.68
C VAL A 173 20.69 -2.72 5.80
N LEU A 174 20.24 -3.94 5.52
CA LEU A 174 20.09 -5.00 6.52
C LEU A 174 21.45 -5.61 6.86
N THR A 175 21.81 -5.54 8.14
CA THR A 175 22.93 -6.31 8.71
C THR A 175 22.40 -7.29 9.74
N PRO A 176 23.18 -8.33 10.11
CA PRO A 176 22.77 -9.26 11.18
C PRO A 176 22.39 -8.55 12.50
N GLU A 177 23.09 -7.47 12.84
CA GLU A 177 22.84 -6.69 14.04
C GLU A 177 21.52 -5.92 13.96
N ILE A 178 21.22 -5.33 12.78
CA ILE A 178 19.95 -4.63 12.52
C ILE A 178 18.79 -5.64 12.55
N GLU A 179 18.96 -6.79 11.91
CA GLU A 179 17.95 -7.85 11.93
C GLU A 179 17.69 -8.35 13.36
N ALA A 180 18.74 -8.60 14.14
CA ALA A 180 18.61 -9.02 15.53
C ALA A 180 17.83 -8.00 16.38
N LYS A 181 18.11 -6.70 16.22
CA LYS A 181 17.35 -5.63 16.87
C LYS A 181 15.87 -5.65 16.47
N MET A 182 15.58 -5.72 15.18
CA MET A 182 14.20 -5.79 14.68
C MET A 182 13.43 -6.99 15.21
N LEU A 183 14.11 -8.10 15.46
CA LEU A 183 13.52 -9.36 15.95
C LEU A 183 13.48 -9.48 17.47
N ALA A 184 14.18 -8.62 18.22
CA ALA A 184 14.28 -8.72 19.67
C ALA A 184 12.92 -8.82 20.35
N HIS A 185 11.97 -7.99 19.94
CA HIS A 185 10.61 -7.92 20.48
C HIS A 185 9.55 -8.49 19.53
N THR A 186 9.93 -9.28 18.53
CA THR A 186 9.01 -9.93 17.59
C THR A 186 8.81 -11.40 17.99
N PRO A 187 7.61 -11.83 18.43
CA PRO A 187 7.33 -13.21 18.83
C PRO A 187 7.60 -14.22 17.71
N ILE A 188 7.19 -13.93 16.46
CA ILE A 188 7.54 -14.73 15.29
C ILE A 188 8.95 -14.33 14.86
N LYS A 189 9.95 -15.13 15.23
CA LYS A 189 11.39 -14.85 15.12
C LYS A 189 11.91 -14.85 13.68
N ARG A 190 11.25 -14.12 12.79
CA ARG A 190 11.71 -13.82 11.42
C ARG A 190 11.15 -12.50 10.95
N LEU A 191 11.79 -11.90 9.96
CA LEU A 191 11.20 -10.80 9.20
C LEU A 191 10.00 -11.31 8.39
N GLY A 192 9.04 -10.43 8.16
CA GLY A 192 7.96 -10.69 7.21
C GLY A 192 8.51 -10.84 5.79
N SER A 193 7.78 -11.56 4.95
CA SER A 193 8.00 -11.62 3.51
C SER A 193 6.95 -10.80 2.78
N PRO A 194 7.17 -10.41 1.51
CA PRO A 194 6.12 -9.81 0.69
C PRO A 194 4.84 -10.67 0.61
N ASP A 195 4.97 -12.00 0.65
CA ASP A 195 3.83 -12.92 0.63
C ASP A 195 2.99 -12.86 1.91
N ASP A 196 3.61 -12.63 3.08
CA ASP A 196 2.86 -12.42 4.33
C ASP A 196 1.94 -11.20 4.22
N ILE A 197 2.46 -10.11 3.63
CA ILE A 197 1.69 -8.88 3.41
C ILE A 197 0.62 -9.07 2.33
N ALA A 198 0.98 -9.74 1.23
CA ALA A 198 0.07 -10.03 0.14
C ALA A 198 -1.13 -10.88 0.58
N GLY A 199 -0.95 -11.78 1.55
CA GLY A 199 -2.02 -12.58 2.15
C GLY A 199 -3.10 -11.71 2.81
N ALA A 200 -2.71 -10.72 3.62
CA ALA A 200 -3.63 -9.79 4.25
C ALA A 200 -4.32 -8.87 3.24
N MET A 201 -3.59 -8.39 2.22
CA MET A 201 -4.17 -7.61 1.14
C MET A 201 -5.18 -8.42 0.33
N PHE A 202 -4.88 -9.69 0.06
CA PHE A 202 -5.78 -10.60 -0.64
C PHE A 202 -7.06 -10.86 0.18
N TYR A 203 -6.95 -11.04 1.50
CA TYR A 203 -8.11 -11.16 2.38
C TYR A 203 -9.05 -9.96 2.24
N PHE A 204 -8.52 -8.73 2.37
CA PHE A 204 -9.35 -7.53 2.24
C PHE A 204 -9.89 -7.31 0.81
N ALA A 205 -9.12 -7.66 -0.22
CA ALA A 205 -9.54 -7.52 -1.60
C ALA A 205 -10.62 -8.53 -2.02
N SER A 206 -10.73 -9.65 -1.30
CA SER A 206 -11.64 -10.75 -1.64
C SER A 206 -13.03 -10.60 -1.02
N PRO A 207 -14.06 -11.27 -1.56
CA PRO A 207 -15.40 -11.32 -0.96
C PRO A 207 -15.45 -11.95 0.44
N ILE A 208 -14.43 -12.70 0.86
CA ILE A 208 -14.35 -13.30 2.20
C ILE A 208 -14.45 -12.23 3.30
N SER A 209 -14.02 -11.00 3.01
CA SER A 209 -14.07 -9.85 3.91
C SER A 209 -15.22 -8.88 3.62
N GLU A 210 -16.34 -9.34 3.06
CA GLU A 210 -17.43 -8.45 2.62
C GLU A 210 -18.07 -7.63 3.77
N TRP A 211 -17.97 -8.13 5.01
CA TRP A 211 -18.44 -7.41 6.22
C TRP A 211 -17.33 -6.65 6.95
N VAL A 212 -16.19 -6.38 6.27
CA VAL A 212 -15.05 -5.69 6.85
C VAL A 212 -14.74 -4.43 6.05
N SER A 213 -14.97 -3.26 6.65
CA SER A 213 -14.64 -1.95 6.08
C SER A 213 -14.14 -1.00 7.17
N GLY A 214 -13.25 -0.08 6.84
CA GLY A 214 -12.67 0.90 7.76
C GLY A 214 -11.63 0.32 8.73
N GLN A 215 -11.17 -0.91 8.53
CA GLN A 215 -10.27 -1.59 9.45
C GLN A 215 -8.81 -1.51 9.01
N THR A 216 -7.91 -1.57 9.99
CA THR A 216 -6.46 -1.72 9.76
C THR A 216 -5.99 -3.02 10.40
N ILE A 217 -5.34 -3.88 9.59
CA ILE A 217 -4.66 -5.07 10.10
C ILE A 217 -3.14 -4.83 10.06
N PHE A 218 -2.48 -5.07 11.18
CA PHE A 218 -1.02 -5.05 11.24
C PHE A 218 -0.45 -6.44 11.05
N VAL A 219 0.44 -6.58 10.06
CA VAL A 219 1.13 -7.84 9.72
C VAL A 219 2.59 -7.67 10.11
N ASN A 220 2.91 -8.01 11.37
CA ASN A 220 4.16 -7.61 12.01
C ASN A 220 4.82 -8.72 12.87
N GLY A 221 4.33 -9.96 12.76
CA GLY A 221 4.85 -11.08 13.56
C GLY A 221 4.55 -10.98 15.06
N GLY A 222 3.58 -10.13 15.45
CA GLY A 222 3.15 -9.93 16.84
C GLY A 222 4.05 -8.97 17.65
N GLY A 223 5.00 -8.30 17.02
CA GLY A 223 6.01 -7.47 17.70
C GLY A 223 5.85 -5.97 17.48
N GLU A 224 6.34 -5.21 18.45
CA GLU A 224 6.69 -3.81 18.28
C GLU A 224 8.11 -3.75 17.69
N GLN A 225 8.20 -3.39 16.44
CA GLN A 225 9.48 -3.31 15.74
C GLN A 225 10.00 -1.88 15.84
N THR A 226 10.59 -1.55 16.98
CA THR A 226 11.30 -0.29 17.19
C THR A 226 12.73 -0.40 16.66
N LEU A 227 13.29 0.71 16.21
CA LEU A 227 14.69 0.82 15.78
C LEU A 227 15.63 1.22 16.95
N GLU A 228 15.19 1.02 18.19
CA GLU A 228 15.98 1.31 19.39
C GLU A 228 17.08 0.29 19.65
#